data_bb34899067c00b620acf978c7acf0a1b
#
_entry.id   bb34899067c00b620acf978c7acf0a1b
#
_cell.length_a   1.000
_cell.length_b   1.000
_cell.length_c   1.000
_cell.angle_alpha   90.00
_cell.angle_beta   90.00
_cell.angle_gamma   90.00
#
_symmetry.space_group_name_H-M   'P 1'
#
loop_
_entity.id
_entity.type
_entity.pdbx_description
1 polymer ?
#
loop_
_entity_poly.entity_id
_entity_poly.type
_entity_poly.pdbx_seq_one_letter_code
_entity_poly.pdbx_strand_id
1 'polypeptide(L)'
;MPLRTLAAALHRDNRHLLAKLAVVVALMFGFGYAMVPLYKAICNALGINVLSLSEKQTLLAEKGEANGNGQIDYSRSIEVEFDTNARGPWDFKPAVRHLSVHPGELTQVIYEFRNVQDRTMAAQAIPSYAPMQAAAHFNKLECFCFNEYTLKPGEGRQWPVVFVIDPKLPKDVKTIT
;
A
#
# COMPACT_ATOMS: atom_id res chain seq x y z
N MET A 1 12.07 4.38 -68.97
CA MET A 1 11.19 3.68 -68.01
C MET A 1 10.13 4.68 -67.54
N PRO A 2 8.85 4.40 -67.64
CA PRO A 2 7.82 5.39 -67.33
C PRO A 2 7.75 5.63 -65.80
N LEU A 3 7.79 6.87 -65.42
CA LEU A 3 7.66 7.38 -64.01
C LEU A 3 6.48 6.75 -63.24
N ARG A 4 5.44 6.31 -63.92
CA ARG A 4 4.26 5.64 -63.33
C ARG A 4 4.56 4.26 -62.72
N THR A 5 5.50 3.51 -63.28
CA THR A 5 5.85 2.16 -62.74
C THR A 5 6.74 2.28 -61.51
N LEU A 6 7.60 3.29 -61.44
CA LEU A 6 8.40 3.58 -60.25
C LEU A 6 7.52 4.05 -59.06
N ALA A 7 6.54 4.91 -59.31
CA ALA A 7 5.60 5.38 -58.30
C ALA A 7 4.73 4.26 -57.75
N ALA A 8 4.27 3.32 -58.61
CA ALA A 8 3.48 2.16 -58.18
C ALA A 8 4.29 1.16 -57.35
N ALA A 9 5.57 0.94 -57.67
CA ALA A 9 6.48 0.10 -56.90
C ALA A 9 6.77 0.69 -55.50
N LEU A 10 7.09 1.97 -55.46
CA LEU A 10 7.30 2.70 -54.18
C LEU A 10 6.06 2.69 -53.31
N HIS A 11 4.86 2.83 -53.90
CA HIS A 11 3.61 2.80 -53.11
C HIS A 11 3.32 1.40 -52.55
N ARG A 12 3.67 0.34 -53.27
CA ARG A 12 3.52 -1.04 -52.81
C ARG A 12 4.49 -1.36 -51.68
N ASP A 13 5.76 -0.95 -51.83
CA ASP A 13 6.77 -1.18 -50.79
C ASP A 13 6.47 -0.37 -49.53
N ASN A 14 5.95 0.83 -49.67
CA ASN A 14 5.52 1.66 -48.55
C ASN A 14 4.32 1.06 -47.82
N ARG A 15 3.37 0.45 -48.53
CA ARG A 15 2.24 -0.30 -47.89
C ARG A 15 2.73 -1.51 -47.13
N HIS A 16 3.70 -2.28 -47.64
CA HIS A 16 4.29 -3.42 -46.91
C HIS A 16 5.05 -2.97 -45.72
N LEU A 17 5.73 -1.85 -45.76
CA LEU A 17 6.45 -1.26 -44.64
C LEU A 17 5.47 -0.77 -43.54
N LEU A 18 4.41 -0.07 -43.96
CA LEU A 18 3.31 0.34 -43.05
C LEU A 18 2.61 -0.85 -42.38
N ALA A 19 2.35 -1.90 -43.15
CA ALA A 19 1.71 -3.10 -42.62
C ALA A 19 2.62 -3.78 -41.57
N LYS A 20 3.92 -3.91 -41.83
CA LYS A 20 4.88 -4.43 -40.86
C LYS A 20 4.94 -3.56 -39.60
N LEU A 21 4.98 -2.25 -39.77
CA LEU A 21 5.00 -1.31 -38.63
C LEU A 21 3.72 -1.40 -37.82
N ALA A 22 2.56 -1.50 -38.45
CA ALA A 22 1.27 -1.67 -37.76
C ALA A 22 1.22 -2.98 -36.96
N VAL A 23 1.77 -4.08 -37.51
CA VAL A 23 1.86 -5.35 -36.77
C VAL A 23 2.77 -5.23 -35.55
N VAL A 24 3.92 -4.58 -35.66
CA VAL A 24 4.84 -4.37 -34.55
C VAL A 24 4.17 -3.53 -33.46
N VAL A 25 3.51 -2.44 -33.83
CA VAL A 25 2.76 -1.59 -32.89
C VAL A 25 1.66 -2.39 -32.18
N ALA A 26 0.88 -3.16 -32.94
CA ALA A 26 -0.17 -4.00 -32.34
C ALA A 26 0.39 -5.05 -31.37
N LEU A 27 1.53 -5.66 -31.68
CA LEU A 27 2.22 -6.60 -30.79
C LEU A 27 2.73 -5.91 -29.53
N MET A 28 3.29 -4.71 -29.63
CA MET A 28 3.76 -3.96 -28.46
C MET A 28 2.60 -3.56 -27.54
N PHE A 29 1.48 -3.10 -28.09
CA PHE A 29 0.29 -2.81 -27.30
C PHE A 29 -0.31 -4.07 -26.67
N GLY A 30 -0.39 -5.16 -27.43
CA GLY A 30 -0.86 -6.45 -26.94
C GLY A 30 0.01 -7.00 -25.80
N PHE A 31 1.32 -6.88 -25.94
CA PHE A 31 2.27 -7.26 -24.89
C PHE A 31 2.09 -6.40 -23.64
N GLY A 32 2.01 -5.07 -23.77
CA GLY A 32 1.78 -4.17 -22.64
C GLY A 32 0.48 -4.50 -21.90
N TYR A 33 -0.59 -4.77 -22.63
CA TYR A 33 -1.87 -5.16 -22.04
C TYR A 33 -1.81 -6.54 -21.34
N ALA A 34 -1.10 -7.50 -21.92
CA ALA A 34 -0.96 -8.84 -21.35
C ALA A 34 -0.06 -8.87 -20.10
N MET A 35 0.87 -7.92 -19.97
CA MET A 35 1.76 -7.82 -18.79
C MET A 35 1.02 -7.53 -17.51
N VAL A 36 -0.09 -6.78 -17.54
CA VAL A 36 -0.86 -6.43 -16.33
C VAL A 36 -1.46 -7.69 -15.66
N PRO A 37 -2.23 -8.54 -16.35
CA PRO A 37 -2.76 -9.76 -15.74
C PRO A 37 -1.66 -10.78 -15.39
N LEU A 38 -0.61 -10.87 -16.21
CA LEU A 38 0.53 -11.75 -15.95
C LEU A 38 1.27 -11.35 -14.68
N TYR A 39 1.53 -10.07 -14.48
CA TYR A 39 2.15 -9.55 -13.27
C TYR A 39 1.30 -9.86 -12.03
N LYS A 40 -0.01 -9.63 -12.09
CA LYS A 40 -0.94 -9.98 -11.00
C LYS A 40 -0.91 -11.48 -10.67
N ALA A 41 -0.89 -12.33 -11.69
CA ALA A 41 -0.83 -13.78 -11.49
C ALA A 41 0.49 -14.22 -10.83
N ILE A 42 1.61 -13.67 -11.26
CA ILE A 42 2.93 -13.95 -10.69
C ILE A 42 3.01 -13.46 -9.23
N CYS A 43 2.56 -12.24 -8.95
CA CYS A 43 2.56 -11.70 -7.58
C CYS A 43 1.68 -12.53 -6.64
N ASN A 44 0.52 -12.98 -7.11
CA ASN A 44 -0.36 -13.85 -6.32
C ASN A 44 0.26 -15.23 -6.08
N ALA A 45 0.95 -15.80 -7.07
CA ALA A 45 1.59 -17.11 -6.94
C ALA A 45 2.82 -17.08 -6.02
N LEU A 46 3.57 -15.97 -6.03
CA LEU A 46 4.75 -15.79 -5.20
C LEU A 46 4.44 -15.18 -3.83
N GLY A 47 3.19 -14.84 -3.55
CA GLY A 47 2.78 -14.21 -2.29
C GLY A 47 3.36 -12.80 -2.08
N ILE A 48 3.91 -12.19 -3.13
CA ILE A 48 4.44 -10.83 -3.08
C ILE A 48 3.28 -9.86 -3.25
N ASN A 49 2.74 -9.38 -2.14
CA ASN A 49 1.63 -8.44 -2.14
C ASN A 49 2.14 -7.02 -2.41
N VAL A 50 2.29 -6.66 -3.68
CA VAL A 50 2.72 -5.32 -4.14
C VAL A 50 1.51 -4.38 -4.35
N LEU A 51 0.32 -4.82 -3.98
CA LEU A 51 -0.86 -3.97 -4.06
C LEU A 51 -0.72 -2.80 -3.09
N SER A 52 -0.74 -1.59 -3.62
CA SER A 52 -0.89 -0.39 -2.80
C SER A 52 -2.16 -0.54 -1.95
N LEU A 53 -2.14 -0.06 -0.71
CA LEU A 53 -3.28 -0.10 0.20
C LEU A 53 -4.59 0.42 -0.45
N SER A 54 -4.46 1.39 -1.36
CA SER A 54 -5.55 1.95 -2.16
C SER A 54 -6.24 0.92 -3.06
N GLU A 55 -5.47 0.06 -3.74
CA GLU A 55 -6.03 -0.95 -4.65
C GLU A 55 -6.64 -2.13 -3.88
N LYS A 56 -6.07 -2.47 -2.73
CA LYS A 56 -6.64 -3.46 -1.82
C LYS A 56 -7.98 -3.00 -1.24
N GLN A 57 -8.12 -1.72 -0.90
CA GLN A 57 -9.40 -1.13 -0.47
C GLN A 57 -10.45 -1.18 -1.56
N THR A 58 -10.08 -0.88 -2.81
CA THR A 58 -11.01 -0.92 -3.95
C THR A 58 -11.47 -2.36 -4.25
N LEU A 59 -10.57 -3.33 -4.21
CA LEU A 59 -10.89 -4.75 -4.43
C LEU A 59 -11.73 -5.35 -3.28
N LEU A 60 -11.50 -4.91 -2.05
CA LEU A 60 -12.30 -5.31 -0.89
C LEU A 60 -13.70 -4.68 -0.93
N ALA A 61 -13.80 -3.42 -1.39
CA ALA A 61 -15.07 -2.73 -1.61
C ALA A 61 -15.89 -3.39 -2.73
N GLU A 62 -15.25 -3.81 -3.82
CA GLU A 62 -15.89 -4.47 -4.96
C GLU A 62 -16.38 -5.88 -4.62
N LYS A 63 -15.70 -6.60 -3.71
CA LYS A 63 -16.14 -7.91 -3.22
C LYS A 63 -17.16 -7.86 -2.09
N GLY A 64 -17.58 -6.68 -1.65
CA GLY A 64 -18.47 -6.54 -0.49
C GLY A 64 -17.82 -6.92 0.85
N GLU A 65 -16.53 -7.24 0.85
CA GLU A 65 -15.78 -7.62 2.06
C GLU A 65 -15.20 -6.40 2.80
N ALA A 66 -15.27 -5.20 2.17
CA ALA A 66 -14.87 -3.92 2.77
C ALA A 66 -15.99 -3.28 3.61
N ASN A 67 -17.22 -3.79 3.50
CA ASN A 67 -18.22 -3.48 4.48
C ASN A 67 -17.84 -4.22 5.77
N GLY A 68 -17.57 -3.49 6.82
CA GLY A 68 -17.27 -3.99 8.15
C GLY A 68 -18.36 -4.87 8.80
N ASN A 69 -18.96 -5.74 8.01
CA ASN A 69 -19.69 -6.92 8.44
C ASN A 69 -18.73 -8.10 8.73
N GLY A 70 -17.44 -7.85 8.82
CA GLY A 70 -16.56 -8.68 9.61
C GLY A 70 -17.07 -8.57 11.04
N GLN A 71 -17.95 -9.49 11.40
CA GLN A 71 -18.52 -9.61 12.72
C GLN A 71 -17.38 -9.51 13.73
N ILE A 72 -17.45 -8.50 14.59
CA ILE A 72 -16.44 -8.30 15.64
C ILE A 72 -16.40 -9.58 16.47
N ASP A 73 -15.21 -10.16 16.58
CA ASP A 73 -15.01 -11.38 17.37
C ASP A 73 -14.85 -11.03 18.85
N TYR A 74 -15.96 -10.88 19.55
CA TYR A 74 -15.98 -10.62 20.99
C TYR A 74 -15.54 -11.83 21.85
N SER A 75 -15.31 -13.00 21.23
CA SER A 75 -14.87 -14.19 21.97
C SER A 75 -13.43 -14.10 22.45
N ARG A 76 -12.63 -13.18 21.86
CA ARG A 76 -11.24 -12.95 22.22
C ARG A 76 -10.87 -11.48 22.14
N SER A 77 -9.89 -11.09 22.92
CA SER A 77 -9.24 -9.79 22.84
C SER A 77 -7.76 -9.96 22.49
N ILE A 78 -7.22 -8.99 21.78
CA ILE A 78 -5.81 -8.90 21.41
C ILE A 78 -5.25 -7.66 22.10
N GLU A 79 -4.15 -7.85 22.83
CA GLU A 79 -3.39 -6.74 23.40
C GLU A 79 -2.53 -6.12 22.31
N VAL A 80 -2.72 -4.83 22.02
CA VAL A 80 -1.88 -4.08 21.09
C VAL A 80 -0.98 -3.16 21.89
N GLU A 81 0.32 -3.37 21.76
CA GLU A 81 1.35 -2.55 22.38
C GLU A 81 1.92 -1.58 21.34
N PHE A 82 1.91 -0.30 21.67
CA PHE A 82 2.43 0.75 20.81
C PHE A 82 3.79 1.19 21.34
N ASP A 83 4.85 0.76 20.63
CA ASP A 83 6.20 1.20 20.92
C ASP A 83 6.66 2.23 19.89
N THR A 84 7.55 3.12 20.30
CA THR A 84 8.11 4.16 19.46
C THR A 84 9.61 4.24 19.64
N ASN A 85 10.34 4.14 18.53
CA ASN A 85 11.78 4.32 18.52
C ASN A 85 12.14 5.50 17.61
N ALA A 86 12.34 6.67 18.21
CA ALA A 86 12.76 7.85 17.48
C ALA A 86 14.29 7.86 17.34
N ARG A 87 14.80 7.77 16.12
CA ARG A 87 16.21 8.00 15.82
C ARG A 87 16.41 9.49 15.59
N GLY A 88 17.07 10.15 16.54
CA GLY A 88 17.32 11.58 16.49
C GLY A 88 16.52 12.38 17.52
N PRO A 89 16.57 13.68 17.43
CA PRO A 89 16.03 14.59 18.43
C PRO A 89 14.54 14.88 18.21
N TRP A 90 13.75 13.84 18.27
CA TRP A 90 12.29 13.86 18.14
C TRP A 90 11.66 13.37 19.43
N ASP A 91 10.64 14.09 19.91
CA ASP A 91 9.72 13.55 20.91
C ASP A 91 8.56 12.88 20.14
N PHE A 92 8.58 11.56 20.13
CA PHE A 92 7.60 10.73 19.43
C PHE A 92 7.04 9.69 20.37
N LYS A 93 5.75 9.76 20.62
CA LYS A 93 5.07 8.85 21.55
C LYS A 93 3.63 8.59 21.19
N PRO A 94 3.10 7.40 21.46
CA PRO A 94 1.67 7.14 21.37
C PRO A 94 0.96 7.78 22.57
N ALA A 95 -0.29 8.20 22.37
CA ALA A 95 -1.14 8.69 23.46
C ALA A 95 -1.48 7.58 24.48
N VAL A 96 -1.55 6.33 23.99
CA VAL A 96 -1.78 5.12 24.79
C VAL A 96 -0.75 4.07 24.40
N ARG A 97 -0.12 3.44 25.37
CA ARG A 97 0.89 2.39 25.11
C ARG A 97 0.33 1.01 24.91
N HIS A 98 -0.81 0.72 25.52
CA HIS A 98 -1.45 -0.59 25.49
C HIS A 98 -2.93 -0.39 25.23
N LEU A 99 -3.50 -1.21 24.38
CA LEU A 99 -4.92 -1.19 24.08
C LEU A 99 -5.41 -2.61 23.81
N SER A 100 -6.44 -3.03 24.54
CA SER A 100 -7.10 -4.29 24.28
C SER A 100 -8.21 -4.09 23.26
N VAL A 101 -8.16 -4.81 22.13
CA VAL A 101 -9.08 -4.67 21.01
C VAL A 101 -9.63 -6.02 20.59
N HIS A 102 -10.82 -6.03 20.02
CA HIS A 102 -11.41 -7.23 19.45
C HIS A 102 -11.09 -7.34 17.96
N PRO A 103 -10.77 -8.53 17.43
CA PRO A 103 -10.62 -8.71 16.00
C PRO A 103 -11.89 -8.27 15.25
N GLY A 104 -11.72 -7.50 14.15
CA GLY A 104 -12.82 -6.88 13.40
C GLY A 104 -13.24 -5.51 13.93
N GLU A 105 -12.77 -5.09 15.10
CA GLU A 105 -13.09 -3.79 15.68
C GLU A 105 -12.24 -2.68 15.05
N LEU A 106 -12.92 -1.58 14.64
CA LEU A 106 -12.25 -0.38 14.16
C LEU A 106 -11.68 0.40 15.34
N THR A 107 -10.38 0.53 15.38
CA THR A 107 -9.67 1.14 16.50
C THR A 107 -8.80 2.30 16.02
N GLN A 108 -8.74 3.34 16.83
CA GLN A 108 -7.91 4.52 16.57
C GLN A 108 -6.93 4.76 17.73
N VAL A 109 -5.69 5.06 17.38
CA VAL A 109 -4.67 5.54 18.32
C VAL A 109 -4.07 6.85 17.80
N ILE A 110 -3.80 7.77 18.70
CA ILE A 110 -3.18 9.05 18.37
C ILE A 110 -1.69 8.98 18.72
N TYR A 111 -0.84 9.40 17.79
CA TYR A 111 0.58 9.60 18.02
C TYR A 111 0.90 11.08 18.09
N GLU A 112 1.69 11.44 19.10
CA GLU A 112 2.25 12.77 19.26
C GLU A 112 3.67 12.80 18.74
N PHE A 113 3.96 13.77 17.89
CA PHE A 113 5.27 13.94 17.29
C PHE A 113 5.69 15.41 17.36
N ARG A 114 6.87 15.67 17.93
CA ARG A 114 7.38 17.01 18.11
C ARG A 114 8.85 17.12 17.73
N ASN A 115 9.20 18.18 16.99
CA ASN A 115 10.56 18.55 16.73
C ASN A 115 11.15 19.29 17.94
N VAL A 116 12.13 18.69 18.63
CA VAL A 116 12.78 19.29 19.80
C VAL A 116 14.08 20.03 19.46
N GLN A 117 14.37 20.16 18.15
CA GLN A 117 15.53 20.92 17.66
C GLN A 117 15.19 22.39 17.43
N ASP A 118 16.24 23.19 17.35
CA ASP A 118 16.21 24.62 17.02
C ASP A 118 16.16 24.90 15.50
N ARG A 119 16.11 23.85 14.67
CA ARG A 119 16.06 23.93 13.21
C ARG A 119 14.90 23.13 12.63
N THR A 120 14.48 23.50 11.43
CA THR A 120 13.49 22.75 10.68
C THR A 120 14.04 21.39 10.29
N MET A 121 13.30 20.33 10.58
CA MET A 121 13.68 18.94 10.35
C MET A 121 12.55 18.20 9.63
N ALA A 122 12.95 17.28 8.76
CA ALA A 122 12.05 16.35 8.12
C ALA A 122 12.16 14.95 8.75
N ALA A 123 11.04 14.26 8.88
CA ALA A 123 10.97 12.91 9.41
C ALA A 123 9.88 12.09 8.75
N GLN A 124 10.11 10.80 8.66
CA GLN A 124 9.15 9.80 8.20
C GLN A 124 9.08 8.66 9.21
N ALA A 125 7.87 8.24 9.55
CA ALA A 125 7.67 7.09 10.40
C ALA A 125 7.68 5.79 9.57
N ILE A 126 8.36 4.78 10.08
CA ILE A 126 8.41 3.44 9.47
C ILE A 126 7.76 2.47 10.45
N PRO A 127 6.59 1.88 10.12
CA PRO A 127 5.94 0.92 10.99
C PRO A 127 6.63 -0.44 10.94
N SER A 128 6.67 -1.11 12.08
CA SER A 128 7.06 -2.52 12.20
C SER A 128 6.05 -3.26 13.06
N TYR A 129 6.00 -4.57 12.94
CA TYR A 129 5.06 -5.42 13.67
C TYR A 129 5.75 -6.65 14.21
N ALA A 130 5.39 -7.01 15.43
CA ALA A 130 5.77 -8.26 16.05
C ALA A 130 4.54 -8.92 16.70
N PRO A 131 4.35 -10.24 16.55
CA PRO A 131 5.14 -11.14 15.72
C PRO A 131 4.90 -10.93 14.22
N MET A 132 5.83 -11.37 13.37
CA MET A 132 5.75 -11.16 11.92
C MET A 132 4.46 -11.69 11.29
N GLN A 133 3.91 -12.79 11.81
CA GLN A 133 2.64 -13.36 11.36
C GLN A 133 1.44 -12.42 11.56
N ALA A 134 1.51 -11.48 12.52
CA ALA A 134 0.47 -10.49 12.74
C ALA A 134 0.43 -9.43 11.65
N ALA A 135 1.55 -9.17 10.96
CA ALA A 135 1.65 -8.13 9.94
C ALA A 135 0.66 -8.30 8.78
N ALA A 136 0.35 -9.56 8.41
CA ALA A 136 -0.62 -9.88 7.35
C ALA A 136 -2.09 -9.64 7.77
N HIS A 137 -2.34 -9.56 9.08
CA HIS A 137 -3.66 -9.44 9.68
C HIS A 137 -3.91 -8.06 10.31
N PHE A 138 -2.91 -7.17 10.28
CA PHE A 138 -3.02 -5.82 10.81
C PHE A 138 -3.30 -4.84 9.67
N ASN A 139 -4.57 -4.49 9.48
CA ASN A 139 -5.01 -3.64 8.39
C ASN A 139 -5.08 -2.19 8.87
N LYS A 140 -4.17 -1.34 8.40
CA LYS A 140 -4.22 0.11 8.62
C LYS A 140 -5.08 0.77 7.56
N LEU A 141 -6.05 1.53 7.99
CA LEU A 141 -6.95 2.30 7.12
C LEU A 141 -6.43 3.72 6.94
N GLU A 142 -5.88 4.31 8.01
CA GLU A 142 -5.29 5.64 7.99
C GLU A 142 -3.96 5.61 8.74
N CYS A 143 -2.92 6.19 8.13
CA CYS A 143 -1.59 6.27 8.72
C CYS A 143 -0.79 7.44 8.12
N PHE A 144 -0.13 8.19 8.99
CA PHE A 144 0.83 9.23 8.61
C PHE A 144 2.18 8.68 8.11
N CYS A 145 2.39 7.38 8.15
CA CYS A 145 3.67 6.73 7.81
C CYS A 145 4.02 6.71 6.31
N PHE A 146 3.11 7.16 5.44
CA PHE A 146 3.34 7.17 3.99
C PHE A 146 4.07 8.42 3.48
N ASN A 147 4.07 9.49 4.27
CA ASN A 147 4.62 10.76 3.86
C ASN A 147 5.78 11.19 4.77
N GLU A 148 6.69 11.97 4.21
CA GLU A 148 7.66 12.73 4.96
C GLU A 148 7.03 14.04 5.43
N TYR A 149 7.23 14.37 6.70
CA TYR A 149 6.71 15.59 7.30
C TYR A 149 7.85 16.49 7.75
N THR A 150 7.77 17.73 7.33
CA THR A 150 8.72 18.78 7.76
C THR A 150 8.09 19.58 8.88
N LEU A 151 8.78 19.66 10.04
CA LEU A 151 8.36 20.42 11.21
C LEU A 151 9.37 21.51 11.54
N LYS A 152 8.86 22.69 11.87
CA LYS A 152 9.65 23.83 12.36
C LYS A 152 10.18 23.57 13.77
N PRO A 153 11.13 24.36 14.25
CA PRO A 153 11.60 24.28 15.63
C PRO A 153 10.45 24.32 16.63
N GLY A 154 10.40 23.34 17.53
CA GLY A 154 9.36 23.23 18.57
C GLY A 154 7.97 22.85 18.08
N GLU A 155 7.75 22.71 16.78
CA GLU A 155 6.45 22.32 16.23
C GLU A 155 6.12 20.90 16.62
N GLY A 156 4.90 20.70 17.11
CA GLY A 156 4.32 19.39 17.41
C GLY A 156 3.05 19.16 16.61
N ARG A 157 2.78 17.90 16.27
CA ARG A 157 1.56 17.46 15.62
C ARG A 157 1.05 16.18 16.24
N GLN A 158 -0.26 15.99 16.15
CA GLN A 158 -0.95 14.76 16.52
C GLN A 158 -1.48 14.10 15.26
N TRP A 159 -1.20 12.80 15.11
CA TRP A 159 -1.65 12.02 13.98
C TRP A 159 -2.45 10.80 14.42
N PRO A 160 -3.64 10.63 13.90
CA PRO A 160 -4.41 9.42 14.12
C PRO A 160 -3.83 8.27 13.28
N VAL A 161 -3.86 7.09 13.85
CA VAL A 161 -3.68 5.82 13.14
C VAL A 161 -4.94 5.00 13.37
N VAL A 162 -5.65 4.70 12.28
CA VAL A 162 -6.86 3.90 12.31
C VAL A 162 -6.55 2.52 11.74
N PHE A 163 -6.91 1.48 12.48
CA PHE A 163 -6.61 0.11 12.10
C PHE A 163 -7.72 -0.87 12.49
N VAL A 164 -7.69 -2.02 11.85
CA VAL A 164 -8.53 -3.19 12.18
C VAL A 164 -7.65 -4.42 12.18
N ILE A 165 -7.81 -5.28 13.18
CA ILE A 165 -7.19 -6.60 13.23
C ILE A 165 -8.15 -7.58 12.55
N ASP A 166 -7.63 -8.31 11.52
CA ASP A 166 -8.44 -9.31 10.82
C ASP A 166 -8.88 -10.43 11.77
N PRO A 167 -10.17 -10.81 11.82
CA PRO A 167 -10.64 -11.96 12.59
C PRO A 167 -9.95 -13.29 12.26
N LYS A 168 -9.30 -13.38 11.09
CA LYS A 168 -8.49 -14.54 10.68
C LYS A 168 -7.11 -14.60 11.34
N LEU A 169 -6.76 -13.64 12.21
CA LEU A 169 -5.51 -13.67 12.96
C LEU A 169 -5.38 -15.01 13.71
N PRO A 170 -4.24 -15.72 13.64
CA PRO A 170 -4.00 -16.96 14.36
C PRO A 170 -4.33 -16.84 15.86
N LYS A 171 -4.95 -17.86 16.43
CA LYS A 171 -5.45 -17.83 17.82
C LYS A 171 -4.34 -17.85 18.88
N ASP A 172 -3.14 -18.24 18.49
CA ASP A 172 -1.94 -18.22 19.32
C ASP A 172 -1.36 -16.81 19.50
N VAL A 173 -1.68 -15.87 18.59
CA VAL A 173 -1.29 -14.47 18.70
C VAL A 173 -2.25 -13.75 19.65
N LYS A 174 -1.76 -13.41 20.83
CA LYS A 174 -2.50 -12.69 21.86
C LYS A 174 -2.05 -11.24 22.01
N THR A 175 -0.82 -10.95 21.59
CA THR A 175 -0.22 -9.63 21.67
C THR A 175 0.40 -9.25 20.33
N ILE A 176 0.25 -7.99 19.94
CA ILE A 176 0.86 -7.39 18.75
C ILE A 176 1.57 -6.12 19.20
N THR A 177 2.86 -5.99 18.85
CA THR A 177 3.68 -4.80 19.12
C THR A 177 4.03 -4.11 17.81
#